data_f7e5b9dc43de6446165301c17f36bc7f
#
_entry.id   f7e5b9dc43de6446165301c17f36bc7f
#
_cell.length_a   1.000
_cell.length_b   1.000
_cell.length_c   1.000
_cell.angle_alpha   90.00
_cell.angle_beta   90.00
_cell.angle_gamma   90.00
#
_symmetry.space_group_name_H-M   'P 1'
#
loop_
_entity.id
_entity.type
_entity.pdbx_description
1 polymer ?
#
loop_
_entity_poly.entity_id
_entity_poly.type
_entity_poly.pdbx_seq_one_letter_code
_entity_poly.pdbx_strand_id
1 'polypeptide(L)'
;DAAEVTDEEIEEHVQQYLQANAEQQEVTDRPVQEGDTVSIDYKGYVDGVAFEGGEGSYDLTIGSGAFIDGFEDGLIGAELGETRDVTATFPDPYKNNPDLAGKEATFTVTVNKITENILPELTDEMMQTTSDGEFDTVEAYREYIRESLTTSNDTDAARAKRTKIMTALSDATTFKSFPEDK
;
A
#
# COMPACT_ATOMS: atom_id res chain seq x y z
N ASP A 1 26.41 -12.34 0.49
CA ASP A 1 25.94 -12.37 1.86
C ASP A 1 24.46 -11.94 1.82
N ALA A 2 23.58 -12.73 2.44
CA ALA A 2 22.19 -12.33 2.61
C ALA A 2 22.15 -11.09 3.51
N ALA A 3 21.23 -10.18 3.26
CA ALA A 3 21.03 -9.03 4.13
C ALA A 3 20.56 -9.52 5.51
N GLU A 4 21.17 -9.01 6.57
CA GLU A 4 20.70 -9.28 7.93
C GLU A 4 19.32 -8.65 8.12
N VAL A 5 18.40 -9.40 8.70
CA VAL A 5 17.06 -8.90 9.04
C VAL A 5 17.20 -7.89 10.18
N THR A 6 16.69 -6.70 9.96
CA THR A 6 16.74 -5.62 10.95
C THR A 6 15.52 -5.64 11.85
N ASP A 7 15.63 -5.07 13.05
CA ASP A 7 14.48 -4.93 13.95
C ASP A 7 13.43 -4.00 13.35
N GLU A 8 13.81 -3.05 12.48
CA GLU A 8 12.91 -2.16 11.75
C GLU A 8 12.01 -2.93 10.77
N GLU A 9 12.56 -3.86 10.00
CA GLU A 9 11.78 -4.74 9.11
C GLU A 9 10.80 -5.62 9.90
N ILE A 10 11.20 -6.13 11.06
CA ILE A 10 10.31 -6.89 11.94
C ILE A 10 9.17 -6.00 12.44
N GLU A 11 9.47 -4.77 12.86
CA GLU A 11 8.47 -3.84 13.36
C GLU A 11 7.47 -3.41 12.28
N GLU A 12 7.92 -3.23 11.03
CA GLU A 12 7.02 -2.98 9.89
C GLU A 12 6.00 -4.11 9.71
N HIS A 13 6.41 -5.36 9.82
CA HIS A 13 5.51 -6.51 9.75
C HIS A 13 4.55 -6.56 10.95
N VAL A 14 5.03 -6.23 12.15
CA VAL A 14 4.18 -6.11 13.33
C VAL A 14 3.13 -5.03 13.14
N GLN A 15 3.50 -3.86 12.62
CA GLN A 15 2.56 -2.77 12.34
C GLN A 15 1.52 -3.18 11.29
N GLN A 16 1.92 -3.88 10.23
CA GLN A 16 0.99 -4.42 9.24
C GLN A 16 -0.01 -5.41 9.86
N TYR A 17 0.46 -6.26 10.78
CA TYR A 17 -0.40 -7.19 11.50
C TYR A 17 -1.40 -6.46 12.41
N LEU A 18 -0.97 -5.44 13.14
CA LEU A 18 -1.86 -4.61 13.95
C LEU A 18 -2.90 -3.88 13.10
N GLN A 19 -2.51 -3.34 11.95
CA GLN A 19 -3.44 -2.70 11.02
C GLN A 19 -4.47 -3.67 10.45
N ALA A 20 -4.07 -4.91 10.14
CA ALA A 20 -4.97 -5.94 9.65
C ALA A 20 -6.01 -6.39 10.71
N ASN A 21 -5.67 -6.24 12.00
CA ASN A 21 -6.53 -6.58 13.13
C ASN A 21 -7.11 -5.33 13.84
N ALA A 22 -7.01 -4.15 13.21
CA ALA A 22 -7.57 -2.93 13.75
C ALA A 22 -9.10 -3.01 13.87
N GLU A 23 -9.63 -2.54 14.98
CA GLU A 23 -11.06 -2.38 15.16
C GLU A 23 -11.51 -1.08 14.50
N GLN A 24 -12.61 -1.15 13.75
CA GLN A 24 -13.20 0.01 13.12
C GLN A 24 -14.26 0.62 14.02
N GLN A 25 -14.06 1.86 14.41
CA GLN A 25 -15.02 2.64 15.18
C GLN A 25 -15.54 3.81 14.35
N GLU A 26 -16.87 3.97 14.31
CA GLU A 26 -17.51 5.10 13.65
C GLU A 26 -17.25 6.40 14.44
N VAL A 27 -16.81 7.43 13.73
CA VAL A 27 -16.50 8.75 14.26
C VAL A 27 -17.58 9.73 13.84
N THR A 28 -18.22 10.38 14.81
CA THR A 28 -19.31 11.34 14.55
C THR A 28 -19.09 12.70 15.21
N ASP A 29 -18.03 12.84 15.98
CA ASP A 29 -17.77 13.98 16.87
C ASP A 29 -16.53 14.80 16.51
N ARG A 30 -15.82 14.41 15.46
CA ARG A 30 -14.64 15.12 14.95
C ARG A 30 -14.54 15.03 13.41
N PRO A 31 -13.81 15.98 12.79
CA PRO A 31 -13.54 15.91 11.37
C PRO A 31 -12.58 14.77 10.99
N VAL A 32 -12.51 14.49 9.69
CA VAL A 32 -11.59 13.52 9.08
C VAL A 32 -10.14 13.83 9.43
N GLN A 33 -9.40 12.80 9.81
CA GLN A 33 -7.96 12.84 10.09
C GLN A 33 -7.20 11.83 9.24
N GLU A 34 -5.88 11.98 9.19
CA GLU A 34 -5.00 11.00 8.56
C GLU A 34 -5.13 9.64 9.27
N GLY A 35 -5.22 8.56 8.50
CA GLY A 35 -5.45 7.21 8.99
C GLY A 35 -6.92 6.80 9.11
N ASP A 36 -7.86 7.75 9.05
CA ASP A 36 -9.29 7.43 9.03
C ASP A 36 -9.68 6.78 7.70
N THR A 37 -10.67 5.89 7.76
CA THR A 37 -11.35 5.39 6.57
C THR A 37 -12.66 6.15 6.39
N VAL A 38 -12.82 6.79 5.25
CA VAL A 38 -14.00 7.58 4.93
C VAL A 38 -14.78 6.95 3.78
N SER A 39 -16.10 6.82 3.96
CA SER A 39 -17.00 6.45 2.86
C SER A 39 -17.44 7.73 2.16
N ILE A 40 -17.09 7.83 0.89
CA ILE A 40 -17.30 9.05 0.09
C ILE A 40 -18.09 8.77 -1.16
N ASP A 41 -18.89 9.77 -1.57
CA ASP A 41 -19.38 9.89 -2.93
C ASP A 41 -18.60 11.01 -3.60
N TYR A 42 -18.09 10.78 -4.80
CA TYR A 42 -17.31 11.78 -5.52
C TYR A 42 -17.75 11.94 -6.96
N LYS A 43 -17.59 13.17 -7.49
CA LYS A 43 -17.80 13.50 -8.87
C LYS A 43 -16.73 14.46 -9.36
N GLY A 44 -15.94 14.03 -10.34
CA GLY A 44 -14.80 14.76 -10.88
C GLY A 44 -15.11 15.53 -12.14
N TYR A 45 -14.49 16.69 -12.26
CA TYR A 45 -14.57 17.59 -13.40
C TYR A 45 -13.17 18.04 -13.82
N VAL A 46 -12.91 18.03 -15.11
CA VAL A 46 -11.72 18.66 -15.72
C VAL A 46 -12.19 19.77 -16.61
N ASP A 47 -11.67 20.98 -16.43
CA ASP A 47 -12.10 22.18 -17.16
C ASP A 47 -13.63 22.43 -17.07
N GLY A 48 -14.27 22.05 -15.96
CA GLY A 48 -15.70 22.16 -15.72
C GLY A 48 -16.56 21.11 -16.41
N VAL A 49 -15.95 20.10 -17.04
CA VAL A 49 -16.64 18.99 -17.73
C VAL A 49 -16.44 17.71 -16.96
N ALA A 50 -17.53 17.00 -16.62
CA ALA A 50 -17.45 15.68 -16.01
C ALA A 50 -16.82 14.70 -16.99
N PHE A 51 -15.93 13.83 -16.50
CA PHE A 51 -15.25 12.83 -17.31
C PHE A 51 -15.68 11.41 -16.93
N GLU A 52 -15.58 10.51 -17.88
CA GLU A 52 -15.94 9.09 -17.68
C GLU A 52 -15.04 8.43 -16.63
N GLY A 53 -15.65 7.76 -15.64
CA GLY A 53 -14.96 7.20 -14.50
C GLY A 53 -14.62 8.18 -13.37
N GLY A 54 -15.02 9.47 -13.51
CA GLY A 54 -14.83 10.50 -12.50
C GLY A 54 -15.87 10.53 -11.39
N GLU A 55 -16.88 9.66 -11.41
CA GLU A 55 -17.93 9.61 -10.37
C GLU A 55 -18.08 8.22 -9.78
N GLY A 56 -18.38 8.13 -8.48
CA GLY A 56 -18.61 6.88 -7.79
C GLY A 56 -18.66 7.04 -6.29
N SER A 57 -18.78 5.90 -5.61
CA SER A 57 -18.69 5.80 -4.15
C SER A 57 -17.48 4.92 -3.82
N TYR A 58 -16.73 5.28 -2.80
CA TYR A 58 -15.53 4.55 -2.39
C TYR A 58 -15.28 4.69 -0.88
N ASP A 59 -14.76 3.62 -0.28
CA ASP A 59 -14.25 3.64 1.10
C ASP A 59 -12.74 3.88 1.02
N LEU A 60 -12.32 5.09 1.38
CA LEU A 60 -10.94 5.56 1.23
C LEU A 60 -10.27 5.71 2.59
N THR A 61 -9.12 5.07 2.77
CA THR A 61 -8.25 5.35 3.92
C THR A 61 -7.35 6.54 3.62
N ILE A 62 -7.47 7.59 4.42
CA ILE A 62 -6.69 8.82 4.26
C ILE A 62 -5.21 8.56 4.55
N GLY A 63 -4.35 8.93 3.62
CA GLY A 63 -2.91 8.65 3.67
C GLY A 63 -2.48 7.35 3.01
N SER A 64 -3.43 6.60 2.40
CA SER A 64 -3.11 5.33 1.71
C SER A 64 -2.44 5.51 0.35
N GLY A 65 -2.57 6.70 -0.27
CA GLY A 65 -2.12 6.94 -1.63
C GLY A 65 -2.91 6.20 -2.71
N ALA A 66 -4.15 5.79 -2.39
CA ALA A 66 -5.02 5.07 -3.32
C ALA A 66 -5.60 5.96 -4.41
N PHE A 67 -5.70 7.26 -4.14
CA PHE A 67 -6.17 8.27 -5.06
C PHE A 67 -5.03 9.15 -5.58
N ILE A 68 -5.33 10.04 -6.51
CA ILE A 68 -4.37 10.97 -7.08
C ILE A 68 -3.94 12.03 -6.05
N ASP A 69 -2.73 12.57 -6.24
CA ASP A 69 -2.13 13.54 -5.33
C ASP A 69 -3.03 14.74 -5.06
N GLY A 70 -3.19 15.10 -3.79
CA GLY A 70 -4.03 16.19 -3.32
C GLY A 70 -5.49 15.80 -3.03
N PHE A 71 -5.96 14.63 -3.47
CA PHE A 71 -7.33 14.20 -3.22
C PHE A 71 -7.56 13.85 -1.74
N GLU A 72 -6.69 13.01 -1.17
CA GLU A 72 -6.78 12.58 0.23
C GLU A 72 -6.52 13.74 1.19
N ASP A 73 -5.52 14.58 0.90
CA ASP A 73 -5.20 15.78 1.68
C ASP A 73 -6.37 16.78 1.73
N GLY A 74 -7.10 16.90 0.62
CA GLY A 74 -8.27 17.77 0.53
C GLY A 74 -9.46 17.32 1.39
N LEU A 75 -9.49 16.05 1.81
CA LEU A 75 -10.52 15.49 2.68
C LEU A 75 -10.20 15.63 4.17
N ILE A 76 -8.95 15.87 4.53
CA ILE A 76 -8.55 16.12 5.92
C ILE A 76 -9.28 17.37 6.43
N GLY A 77 -9.92 17.25 7.60
CA GLY A 77 -10.72 18.31 8.20
C GLY A 77 -12.15 18.43 7.65
N ALA A 78 -12.60 17.51 6.77
CA ALA A 78 -13.99 17.43 6.36
C ALA A 78 -14.86 16.87 7.49
N GLU A 79 -16.06 17.41 7.65
CA GLU A 79 -17.03 16.93 8.64
C GLU A 79 -17.91 15.82 8.07
N LEU A 80 -18.47 15.00 8.94
CA LEU A 80 -19.45 13.99 8.55
C LEU A 80 -20.66 14.64 7.87
N GLY A 81 -21.00 14.16 6.66
CA GLY A 81 -22.08 14.71 5.83
C GLY A 81 -21.70 15.97 5.06
N GLU A 82 -20.47 16.46 5.19
CA GLU A 82 -19.99 17.61 4.42
C GLU A 82 -19.80 17.27 2.96
N THR A 83 -20.19 18.20 2.09
CA THR A 83 -19.85 18.18 0.67
C THR A 83 -18.86 19.30 0.40
N ARG A 84 -17.68 18.96 -0.14
CA ARG A 84 -16.65 19.93 -0.49
C ARG A 84 -16.03 19.64 -1.85
N ASP A 85 -15.46 20.67 -2.42
CA ASP A 85 -14.69 20.55 -3.65
C ASP A 85 -13.21 20.34 -3.30
N VAL A 86 -12.66 19.25 -3.82
CA VAL A 86 -11.26 18.87 -3.66
C VAL A 86 -10.58 18.97 -5.01
N THR A 87 -9.47 19.70 -5.05
CA THR A 87 -8.66 19.83 -6.26
C THR A 87 -7.50 18.84 -6.18
N ALA A 88 -7.35 18.01 -7.21
CA ALA A 88 -6.30 17.03 -7.31
C ALA A 88 -5.71 17.00 -8.72
N THR A 89 -4.45 16.61 -8.85
CA THR A 89 -3.74 16.60 -10.13
C THR A 89 -3.47 15.16 -10.55
N PHE A 90 -3.86 14.81 -11.78
CA PHE A 90 -3.52 13.51 -12.35
C PHE A 90 -2.01 13.38 -12.57
N PRO A 91 -1.41 12.22 -12.25
CA PRO A 91 0.00 11.99 -12.51
C PRO A 91 0.30 12.01 -14.01
N ASP A 92 1.53 12.34 -14.37
CA ASP A 92 2.02 12.26 -15.76
C ASP A 92 3.23 11.30 -15.78
N PRO A 93 3.11 10.13 -16.42
CA PRO A 93 1.99 9.63 -17.23
C PRO A 93 0.86 9.00 -16.40
N TYR A 94 -0.41 9.23 -16.80
CA TYR A 94 -1.57 8.56 -16.23
C TYR A 94 -2.00 7.38 -17.12
N LYS A 95 -1.69 6.17 -16.69
CA LYS A 95 -1.85 4.95 -17.51
C LYS A 95 -3.31 4.58 -17.79
N ASN A 96 -4.23 4.92 -16.88
CA ASN A 96 -5.64 4.57 -17.01
C ASN A 96 -6.35 5.44 -18.04
N ASN A 97 -5.96 6.70 -18.16
CA ASN A 97 -6.47 7.62 -19.16
C ASN A 97 -5.41 8.68 -19.51
N PRO A 98 -4.65 8.49 -20.60
CA PRO A 98 -3.59 9.41 -21.00
C PRO A 98 -4.07 10.84 -21.28
N ASP A 99 -5.35 11.03 -21.63
CA ASP A 99 -5.93 12.34 -21.91
C ASP A 99 -6.10 13.21 -20.64
N LEU A 100 -6.05 12.57 -19.46
CA LEU A 100 -6.12 13.24 -18.16
C LEU A 100 -4.72 13.48 -17.55
N ALA A 101 -3.66 12.91 -18.11
CA ALA A 101 -2.31 13.02 -17.60
C ALA A 101 -1.90 14.50 -17.39
N GLY A 102 -1.41 14.82 -16.19
CA GLY A 102 -0.96 16.14 -15.80
C GLY A 102 -2.06 17.20 -15.68
N LYS A 103 -3.33 16.83 -15.84
CA LYS A 103 -4.46 17.77 -15.69
C LYS A 103 -4.90 17.88 -14.25
N GLU A 104 -5.29 19.11 -13.89
CA GLU A 104 -5.97 19.40 -12.63
C GLU A 104 -7.45 19.05 -12.77
N ALA A 105 -7.98 18.34 -11.78
CA ALA A 105 -9.39 18.01 -11.69
C ALA A 105 -9.96 18.52 -10.36
N THR A 106 -11.20 18.95 -10.40
CA THR A 106 -11.98 19.31 -9.21
C THR A 106 -13.00 18.22 -8.95
N PHE A 107 -12.97 17.65 -7.76
CA PHE A 107 -13.90 16.62 -7.31
C PHE A 107 -14.85 17.21 -6.28
N THR A 108 -16.14 17.15 -6.55
CA THR A 108 -17.15 17.39 -5.51
C THR A 108 -17.31 16.10 -4.72
N VAL A 109 -16.92 16.12 -3.45
CA VAL A 109 -16.88 14.95 -2.58
C VAL A 109 -17.81 15.14 -1.39
N THR A 110 -18.63 14.13 -1.12
CA THR A 110 -19.51 14.07 0.06
C THR A 110 -19.00 12.98 0.99
N VAL A 111 -18.75 13.33 2.27
CA VAL A 111 -18.32 12.39 3.30
C VAL A 111 -19.56 11.77 3.96
N ASN A 112 -19.84 10.50 3.65
CA ASN A 112 -21.01 9.79 4.17
C ASN A 112 -20.76 9.13 5.53
N LYS A 113 -19.52 8.71 5.78
CA LYS A 113 -19.11 8.03 7.01
C LYS A 113 -17.63 8.27 7.27
N ILE A 114 -17.29 8.42 8.55
CA ILE A 114 -15.91 8.46 9.02
C ILE A 114 -15.72 7.28 9.96
N THR A 115 -14.67 6.50 9.76
CA THR A 115 -14.33 5.34 10.58
C THR A 115 -12.87 5.46 11.00
N GLU A 116 -12.61 5.39 12.29
CA GLU A 116 -11.27 5.33 12.85
C GLU A 116 -10.81 3.88 12.96
N ASN A 117 -9.59 3.60 12.54
CA ASN A 117 -8.96 2.30 12.73
C ASN A 117 -8.19 2.33 14.06
N ILE A 118 -8.76 1.73 15.09
CA ILE A 118 -8.11 1.60 16.39
C ILE A 118 -7.19 0.40 16.35
N LEU A 119 -5.88 0.65 16.38
CA LEU A 119 -4.88 -0.41 16.47
C LEU A 119 -4.97 -1.08 17.84
N PRO A 120 -5.09 -2.42 17.90
CA PRO A 120 -5.03 -3.13 19.17
C PRO A 120 -3.65 -3.00 19.81
N GLU A 121 -3.58 -3.08 21.14
CA GLU A 121 -2.30 -3.21 21.82
C GLU A 121 -1.67 -4.57 21.51
N LEU A 122 -0.37 -4.56 21.15
CA LEU A 122 0.39 -5.77 20.89
C LEU A 122 0.67 -6.49 22.21
N THR A 123 -0.17 -7.44 22.53
CA THR A 123 -0.08 -8.27 23.76
C THR A 123 -0.09 -9.76 23.41
N ASP A 124 0.40 -10.58 24.33
CA ASP A 124 0.37 -12.04 24.15
C ASP A 124 -1.08 -12.55 24.05
N GLU A 125 -2.02 -11.94 24.77
CA GLU A 125 -3.45 -12.28 24.69
C GLU A 125 -4.04 -11.96 23.30
N MET A 126 -3.66 -10.81 22.74
CA MET A 126 -4.04 -10.44 21.37
C MET A 126 -3.48 -11.46 20.37
N MET A 127 -2.20 -11.85 20.51
CA MET A 127 -1.58 -12.81 19.61
C MET A 127 -2.31 -14.17 19.65
N GLN A 128 -2.62 -14.69 20.83
CA GLN A 128 -3.37 -15.94 20.99
C GLN A 128 -4.75 -15.89 20.33
N THR A 129 -5.43 -14.75 20.42
CA THR A 129 -6.79 -14.59 19.90
C THR A 129 -6.82 -14.39 18.39
N THR A 130 -5.91 -13.57 17.85
CA THR A 130 -5.94 -13.17 16.44
C THR A 130 -5.14 -14.09 15.52
N SER A 131 -4.21 -14.90 16.06
CA SER A 131 -3.46 -15.90 15.29
C SER A 131 -4.09 -17.30 15.31
N ASP A 132 -5.34 -17.44 15.81
CA ASP A 132 -5.99 -18.75 16.00
C ASP A 132 -5.15 -19.73 16.85
N GLY A 133 -4.34 -19.20 17.77
CA GLY A 133 -3.45 -19.98 18.63
C GLY A 133 -2.14 -20.45 17.96
N GLU A 134 -1.79 -19.86 16.81
CA GLU A 134 -0.51 -20.16 16.14
C GLU A 134 0.68 -19.57 16.92
N PHE A 135 0.47 -18.40 17.57
CA PHE A 135 1.47 -17.72 18.38
C PHE A 135 0.94 -17.46 19.79
N ASP A 136 1.63 -17.99 20.79
CA ASP A 136 1.27 -17.82 22.21
C ASP A 136 1.78 -16.48 22.78
N THR A 137 2.81 -15.90 22.16
CA THR A 137 3.45 -14.66 22.64
C THR A 137 3.87 -13.76 21.49
N VAL A 138 3.97 -12.46 21.79
CA VAL A 138 4.53 -11.45 20.87
C VAL A 138 5.95 -11.83 20.42
N GLU A 139 6.75 -12.37 21.33
CA GLU A 139 8.13 -12.76 21.03
C GLU A 139 8.21 -13.94 20.05
N ALA A 140 7.33 -14.93 20.18
CA ALA A 140 7.21 -16.05 19.24
C ALA A 140 6.83 -15.56 17.83
N TYR A 141 5.94 -14.59 17.73
CA TYR A 141 5.58 -13.97 16.46
C TYR A 141 6.75 -13.19 15.84
N ARG A 142 7.46 -12.38 16.62
CA ARG A 142 8.64 -11.64 16.15
C ARG A 142 9.75 -12.57 15.66
N GLU A 143 9.95 -13.70 16.34
CA GLU A 143 10.92 -14.70 15.91
C GLU A 143 10.51 -15.38 14.61
N TYR A 144 9.24 -15.71 14.46
CA TYR A 144 8.68 -16.21 13.21
C TYR A 144 8.90 -15.24 12.03
N ILE A 145 8.64 -13.95 12.24
CA ILE A 145 8.92 -12.91 11.22
C ILE A 145 10.41 -12.92 10.87
N ARG A 146 11.29 -12.94 11.88
CA ARG A 146 12.75 -12.95 11.68
C ARG A 146 13.20 -14.15 10.85
N GLU A 147 12.72 -15.35 11.17
CA GLU A 147 13.02 -16.57 10.42
C GLU A 147 12.47 -16.51 8.99
N SER A 148 11.26 -16.01 8.81
CA SER A 148 10.60 -15.85 7.51
C SER A 148 11.37 -14.89 6.61
N LEU A 149 11.75 -13.72 7.11
CA LEU A 149 12.54 -12.72 6.39
C LEU A 149 13.93 -13.23 6.07
N THR A 150 14.59 -13.92 7.02
CA THR A 150 15.90 -14.53 6.79
C THR A 150 15.84 -15.54 5.66
N THR A 151 14.84 -16.41 5.66
CA THR A 151 14.64 -17.42 4.61
C THR A 151 14.36 -16.76 3.25
N SER A 152 13.60 -15.70 3.23
CA SER A 152 13.32 -14.91 2.00
C SER A 152 14.60 -14.28 1.47
N ASN A 153 15.37 -13.61 2.33
CA ASN A 153 16.63 -12.97 1.97
C ASN A 153 17.67 -13.98 1.47
N ASP A 154 17.77 -15.15 2.08
CA ASP A 154 18.64 -16.24 1.62
C ASP A 154 18.22 -16.78 0.25
N THR A 155 16.93 -16.90 0.01
CA THR A 155 16.38 -17.35 -1.27
C THR A 155 16.68 -16.34 -2.38
N ASP A 156 16.49 -15.05 -2.11
CA ASP A 156 16.76 -13.98 -3.06
C ASP A 156 18.27 -13.82 -3.33
N ALA A 157 19.10 -13.93 -2.31
CA ALA A 157 20.56 -13.94 -2.46
C ALA A 157 21.04 -15.14 -3.29
N ALA A 158 20.48 -16.32 -3.09
CA ALA A 158 20.77 -17.52 -3.88
C ALA A 158 20.32 -17.35 -5.33
N ARG A 159 19.15 -16.73 -5.55
CA ARG A 159 18.63 -16.41 -6.89
C ARG A 159 19.51 -15.40 -7.61
N ALA A 160 19.92 -14.32 -6.94
CA ALA A 160 20.83 -13.33 -7.48
C ALA A 160 22.20 -13.90 -7.84
N LYS A 161 22.78 -14.77 -6.98
CA LYS A 161 24.01 -15.52 -7.27
C LYS A 161 23.88 -16.40 -8.50
N ARG A 162 22.76 -17.13 -8.60
CA ARG A 162 22.49 -18.01 -9.76
C ARG A 162 22.39 -17.20 -11.06
N THR A 163 21.71 -16.06 -11.03
CA THR A 163 21.61 -15.17 -12.18
C THR A 163 23.00 -14.63 -12.60
N LYS A 164 23.82 -14.18 -11.65
CA LYS A 164 25.19 -13.73 -11.93
C LYS A 164 26.06 -14.83 -12.55
N ILE A 165 25.97 -16.06 -12.06
CA ILE A 165 26.70 -17.22 -12.60
C ILE A 165 26.22 -17.52 -14.02
N MET A 166 24.91 -17.50 -14.27
CA MET A 166 24.34 -17.76 -15.60
C MET A 166 24.77 -16.68 -16.61
N THR A 167 24.76 -15.40 -16.20
CA THR A 167 25.24 -14.31 -17.06
C THR A 167 26.73 -14.46 -17.36
N ALA A 168 27.57 -14.73 -16.36
CA ALA A 168 29.01 -14.94 -16.55
C ALA A 168 29.33 -16.17 -17.45
N LEU A 169 28.54 -17.24 -17.33
CA LEU A 169 28.65 -18.41 -18.21
C LEU A 169 28.24 -18.09 -19.66
N SER A 170 27.19 -17.29 -19.83
CA SER A 170 26.73 -16.82 -21.14
C SER A 170 27.79 -15.93 -21.82
N ASP A 171 28.37 -15.02 -21.08
CA ASP A 171 29.43 -14.12 -21.59
C ASP A 171 30.74 -14.85 -21.86
N ALA A 172 31.05 -15.92 -21.14
CA ALA A 172 32.23 -16.75 -21.35
C ALA A 172 32.07 -17.76 -22.49
N THR A 173 30.82 -18.02 -22.90
CA THR A 173 30.53 -18.93 -24.03
C THR A 173 30.50 -18.14 -25.34
N THR A 174 31.65 -17.65 -25.77
CA THR A 174 31.83 -17.26 -27.17
C THR A 174 31.76 -18.53 -28.01
N PHE A 175 30.70 -18.72 -28.75
CA PHE A 175 30.59 -19.74 -29.78
C PHE A 175 31.75 -19.55 -30.76
N LYS A 176 32.78 -20.38 -30.69
CA LYS A 176 33.68 -20.57 -31.80
C LYS A 176 32.85 -21.23 -32.88
N SER A 177 32.69 -20.54 -34.01
CA SER A 177 32.04 -21.06 -35.20
C SER A 177 32.56 -22.48 -35.52
N PHE A 178 31.62 -23.41 -35.75
CA PHE A 178 31.94 -24.71 -36.29
C PHE A 178 32.69 -24.50 -37.61
N PRO A 179 33.80 -25.23 -37.86
CA PRO A 179 34.40 -25.23 -39.20
C PRO A 179 33.39 -25.88 -40.16
N GLU A 180 33.08 -25.19 -41.26
CA GLU A 180 32.32 -25.76 -42.36
C GLU A 180 33.12 -26.92 -42.95
N ASP A 181 32.62 -28.13 -42.85
CA ASP A 181 33.11 -29.29 -43.56
C ASP A 181 32.96 -29.09 -45.07
N LYS A 182 34.09 -29.26 -45.77
CA LYS A 182 34.15 -29.29 -47.23
C LYS A 182 33.58 -30.57 -47.80
#